data_b85cc58926ea788c4887f0c0d4d042f5
#
_entry.id   b85cc58926ea788c4887f0c0d4d042f5
#
_cell.length_a   1.000
_cell.length_b   1.000
_cell.length_c   1.000
_cell.angle_alpha   90.00
_cell.angle_beta   90.00
_cell.angle_gamma   90.00
#
_symmetry.space_group_name_H-M   'P 1'
#
loop_
_entity.id
_entity.type
_entity.pdbx_description
1 polymer ?
#
loop_
_entity_poly.entity_id
_entity_poly.type
_entity_poly.pdbx_seq_one_letter_code
_entity_poly.pdbx_strand_id
1 'polypeptide(L)'
;MGNRVIELRGVAIYHGEAQSKRGADKDLILSNVDLSVDEGEFVYLIGRVGTGKSTLLKTLYAEVEPQEGSAEVVGFDLCNLKRRDIPMLRRAMGIVFQDFQLLTDRNVFLNLYDVMRATGWRNEEDIRCRIDEVLTLVGLEHKGYKMPFELSGGEQQRLTIARALVNKPRLILADEPTGNLDPVTAEGIMTLFHKIAESGCAVVMSTHNISLIEQFPSRTILFAKGGITEVDVKELIELQ
;
A
#
# COMPACT_ATOMS: atom_id res chain seq x y z
N MET A 1 -23.78 4.26 3.90
CA MET A 1 -22.57 4.12 4.73
C MET A 1 -21.56 3.39 3.88
N GLY A 2 -20.40 3.97 3.62
CA GLY A 2 -19.32 3.33 2.84
C GLY A 2 -18.87 2.06 3.55
N ASN A 3 -18.38 1.10 2.76
CA ASN A 3 -17.88 -0.16 3.31
C ASN A 3 -16.41 0.09 3.74
N ARG A 4 -16.17 0.21 5.05
CA ARG A 4 -14.84 0.51 5.59
C ARG A 4 -13.84 -0.59 5.30
N VAL A 5 -12.65 -0.19 4.88
CA VAL A 5 -11.50 -1.08 4.67
C VAL A 5 -10.40 -0.88 5.71
N ILE A 6 -10.34 0.30 6.34
CA ILE A 6 -9.47 0.57 7.50
C ILE A 6 -10.29 1.30 8.55
N GLU A 7 -10.21 0.83 9.80
CA GLU A 7 -10.72 1.54 10.97
C GLU A 7 -9.72 1.38 12.12
N LEU A 8 -9.02 2.47 12.45
CA LEU A 8 -8.11 2.59 13.59
C LEU A 8 -8.71 3.56 14.60
N ARG A 9 -8.70 3.20 15.88
CA ARG A 9 -9.18 4.05 16.99
C ARG A 9 -8.21 4.01 18.15
N GLY A 10 -7.60 5.16 18.46
CA GLY A 10 -6.66 5.32 19.55
C GLY A 10 -5.43 4.42 19.46
N VAL A 11 -5.00 4.06 18.24
CA VAL A 11 -3.91 3.10 18.05
C VAL A 11 -2.58 3.72 18.45
N ALA A 12 -1.78 2.98 19.25
CA ALA A 12 -0.39 3.30 19.53
C ALA A 12 0.54 2.24 18.95
N ILE A 13 1.67 2.70 18.40
CA ILE A 13 2.69 1.86 17.76
C ILE A 13 4.05 2.22 18.34
N TYR A 14 4.76 1.21 18.84
CA TYR A 14 6.09 1.34 19.45
C TYR A 14 7.16 0.64 18.64
N HIS A 15 8.42 1.06 18.80
CA HIS A 15 9.58 0.37 18.23
C HIS A 15 9.87 -0.92 19.03
N GLY A 16 10.07 -2.06 18.33
CA GLY A 16 10.45 -3.34 18.94
C GLY A 16 9.34 -4.39 18.97
N GLU A 17 9.73 -5.67 19.11
CA GLU A 17 8.79 -6.79 19.17
C GLU A 17 7.92 -6.72 20.43
N ALA A 18 6.63 -7.05 20.31
CA ALA A 18 5.66 -7.10 21.41
C ALA A 18 6.09 -8.03 22.58
N GLN A 19 7.07 -8.90 22.36
CA GLN A 19 7.60 -9.86 23.35
C GLN A 19 8.84 -9.38 24.11
N SER A 20 9.36 -8.17 23.89
CA SER A 20 10.45 -7.64 24.70
C SER A 20 9.97 -7.40 26.13
N LYS A 21 10.62 -8.08 27.08
CA LYS A 21 10.30 -8.11 28.53
C LYS A 21 9.97 -6.71 29.08
N ARG A 22 8.96 -6.63 29.97
CA ARG A 22 8.63 -5.44 30.77
C ARG A 22 9.91 -4.79 31.28
N GLY A 23 10.20 -3.56 30.77
CA GLY A 23 11.32 -2.75 31.30
C GLY A 23 12.30 -2.19 30.27
N ALA A 24 12.21 -2.50 28.97
CA ALA A 24 12.94 -1.75 27.96
C ALA A 24 12.11 -0.51 27.57
N ASP A 25 12.75 0.67 27.55
CA ASP A 25 12.16 1.87 26.98
C ASP A 25 11.72 1.55 25.54
N LYS A 26 10.41 1.41 25.34
CA LYS A 26 9.84 1.25 24.00
C LYS A 26 9.68 2.66 23.44
N ASP A 27 10.43 2.97 22.41
CA ASP A 27 10.28 4.25 21.73
C ASP A 27 8.90 4.30 21.06
N LEU A 28 8.05 5.20 21.54
CA LEU A 28 6.75 5.46 20.96
C LEU A 28 6.93 6.12 19.57
N ILE A 29 6.42 5.48 18.52
CA ILE A 29 6.49 6.00 17.15
C ILE A 29 5.23 6.80 16.84
N LEU A 30 4.07 6.22 17.11
CA LEU A 30 2.77 6.85 16.87
C LEU A 30 1.86 6.61 18.09
N SER A 31 1.14 7.66 18.48
CA SER A 31 0.18 7.62 19.59
C SER A 31 -1.18 8.13 19.15
N ASN A 32 -2.22 7.53 19.70
CA ASN A 32 -3.61 7.95 19.52
C ASN A 32 -3.99 8.15 18.04
N VAL A 33 -3.66 7.15 17.20
CA VAL A 33 -3.97 7.20 15.77
C VAL A 33 -5.42 6.83 15.55
N ASP A 34 -6.20 7.80 15.04
CA ASP A 34 -7.57 7.61 14.56
C ASP A 34 -7.57 7.78 13.03
N LEU A 35 -7.87 6.70 12.31
CA LEU A 35 -7.90 6.71 10.84
C LEU A 35 -9.01 5.79 10.34
N SER A 36 -9.88 6.31 9.48
CA SER A 36 -10.85 5.51 8.74
C SER A 36 -10.65 5.70 7.24
N VAL A 37 -10.74 4.61 6.47
CA VAL A 37 -10.70 4.63 5.00
C VAL A 37 -11.82 3.75 4.48
N ASP A 38 -12.60 4.27 3.53
CA ASP A 38 -13.69 3.57 2.87
C ASP A 38 -13.23 2.95 1.52
N GLU A 39 -13.98 1.97 0.99
CA GLU A 39 -13.74 1.41 -0.34
C GLU A 39 -13.75 2.52 -1.42
N GLY A 40 -12.80 2.44 -2.35
CA GLY A 40 -12.67 3.43 -3.42
C GLY A 40 -12.06 4.77 -3.00
N GLU A 41 -11.72 4.94 -1.72
CA GLU A 41 -11.10 6.16 -1.23
C GLU A 41 -9.60 6.18 -1.56
N PHE A 42 -9.09 7.36 -1.94
CA PHE A 42 -7.64 7.59 -2.09
C PHE A 42 -7.14 8.48 -0.94
N VAL A 43 -6.15 8.00 -0.21
CA VAL A 43 -5.60 8.72 0.97
C VAL A 43 -4.09 8.85 0.86
N TYR A 44 -3.58 10.07 0.94
CA TYR A 44 -2.15 10.35 1.08
C TYR A 44 -1.70 10.34 2.54
N LEU A 45 -0.54 9.74 2.79
CA LEU A 45 0.20 9.86 4.04
C LEU A 45 1.44 10.70 3.78
N ILE A 46 1.51 11.88 4.39
CA ILE A 46 2.61 12.82 4.21
C ILE A 46 3.32 13.13 5.53
N GLY A 47 4.51 13.67 5.45
CA GLY A 47 5.31 14.05 6.62
C GLY A 47 6.79 13.75 6.42
N ARG A 48 7.65 14.27 7.30
CA ARG A 48 9.09 14.08 7.22
C ARG A 48 9.49 12.60 7.30
N VAL A 49 10.69 12.28 6.83
CA VAL A 49 11.28 10.95 7.02
C VAL A 49 11.36 10.64 8.52
N GLY A 50 11.02 9.41 8.92
CA GLY A 50 11.04 8.99 10.32
C GLY A 50 9.81 9.35 11.14
N THR A 51 8.75 9.95 10.58
CA THR A 51 7.52 10.32 11.33
C THR A 51 6.53 9.16 11.52
N GLY A 52 6.82 7.94 11.03
CA GLY A 52 6.00 6.75 11.26
C GLY A 52 5.09 6.35 10.09
N LYS A 53 5.16 6.99 8.92
CA LYS A 53 4.35 6.62 7.74
C LYS A 53 4.51 5.15 7.33
N SER A 54 5.75 4.72 7.06
CA SER A 54 6.05 3.33 6.70
C SER A 54 5.75 2.36 7.86
N THR A 55 5.87 2.81 9.12
CA THR A 55 5.50 2.01 10.29
C THR A 55 3.98 1.79 10.34
N LEU A 56 3.18 2.82 10.07
CA LEU A 56 1.73 2.65 9.95
C LEU A 56 1.39 1.68 8.82
N LEU A 57 1.97 1.86 7.61
CA LEU A 57 1.75 0.92 6.51
C LEU A 57 2.09 -0.52 6.92
N LYS A 58 3.24 -0.74 7.60
CA LYS A 58 3.67 -2.05 8.13
C LYS A 58 2.68 -2.62 9.13
N THR A 59 2.06 -1.78 9.97
CA THR A 59 1.01 -2.19 10.88
C THR A 59 -0.23 -2.66 10.13
N LEU A 60 -0.66 -1.94 9.08
CA LEU A 60 -1.84 -2.28 8.31
C LEU A 60 -1.74 -3.65 7.62
N TYR A 61 -0.54 -4.12 7.23
CA TYR A 61 -0.35 -5.48 6.68
C TYR A 61 0.27 -6.47 7.68
N ALA A 62 0.17 -6.18 8.99
CA ALA A 62 0.57 -7.04 10.09
C ALA A 62 2.05 -7.49 10.04
N GLU A 63 2.98 -6.57 9.72
CA GLU A 63 4.41 -6.71 9.98
C GLU A 63 4.78 -6.15 11.35
N VAL A 64 4.08 -5.08 11.78
CA VAL A 64 4.19 -4.49 13.11
C VAL A 64 2.84 -4.64 13.81
N GLU A 65 2.84 -5.13 15.05
CA GLU A 65 1.61 -5.30 15.83
C GLU A 65 1.22 -3.97 16.48
N PRO A 66 -0.07 -3.53 16.43
CA PRO A 66 -0.56 -2.42 17.23
C PRO A 66 -0.57 -2.83 18.72
N GLN A 67 -0.11 -1.96 19.62
CA GLN A 67 0.00 -2.29 21.04
C GLN A 67 -1.15 -1.74 21.88
N GLU A 68 -1.83 -0.69 21.39
CA GLU A 68 -2.98 -0.07 22.07
C GLU A 68 -4.05 0.30 21.06
N GLY A 69 -5.28 0.52 21.52
CA GLY A 69 -6.42 0.89 20.72
C GLY A 69 -7.11 -0.29 20.03
N SER A 70 -7.85 -0.01 18.97
CA SER A 70 -8.48 -1.01 18.10
C SER A 70 -8.08 -0.76 16.65
N ALA A 71 -7.80 -1.83 15.91
CA ALA A 71 -7.36 -1.75 14.52
C ALA A 71 -8.04 -2.85 13.69
N GLU A 72 -8.93 -2.45 12.80
CA GLU A 72 -9.57 -3.34 11.83
C GLU A 72 -9.13 -2.98 10.41
N VAL A 73 -8.67 -3.96 9.62
CA VAL A 73 -8.24 -3.77 8.24
C VAL A 73 -8.81 -4.89 7.36
N VAL A 74 -9.56 -4.52 6.33
CA VAL A 74 -10.27 -5.39 5.39
C VAL A 74 -11.05 -6.52 6.08
N GLY A 75 -11.61 -6.23 7.26
CA GLY A 75 -12.41 -7.17 8.07
C GLY A 75 -11.58 -8.04 9.03
N PHE A 76 -10.28 -7.79 9.20
CA PHE A 76 -9.42 -8.47 10.17
C PHE A 76 -9.10 -7.55 11.36
N ASP A 77 -9.32 -8.03 12.58
CA ASP A 77 -8.88 -7.38 13.82
C ASP A 77 -7.37 -7.64 14.01
N LEU A 78 -6.55 -6.59 13.82
CA LEU A 78 -5.09 -6.69 13.91
C LEU A 78 -4.60 -6.91 15.34
N CYS A 79 -5.36 -6.47 16.36
CA CYS A 79 -4.99 -6.61 17.76
C CYS A 79 -5.09 -8.08 18.23
N ASN A 80 -5.95 -8.87 17.58
CA ASN A 80 -6.19 -10.29 17.90
C ASN A 80 -5.81 -11.23 16.74
N LEU A 81 -5.05 -10.75 15.75
CA LEU A 81 -4.70 -11.49 14.55
C LEU A 81 -3.73 -12.63 14.85
N LYS A 82 -4.15 -13.87 14.54
CA LYS A 82 -3.29 -15.03 14.69
C LYS A 82 -2.30 -15.12 13.52
N ARG A 83 -1.08 -15.57 13.76
CA ARG A 83 -0.05 -15.76 12.72
C ARG A 83 -0.55 -16.53 11.49
N ARG A 84 -1.40 -17.56 11.71
CA ARG A 84 -1.98 -18.36 10.63
C ARG A 84 -2.94 -17.57 9.71
N ASP A 85 -3.49 -16.46 10.20
CA ASP A 85 -4.50 -15.65 9.48
C ASP A 85 -3.84 -14.48 8.71
N ILE A 86 -2.57 -14.14 9.01
CA ILE A 86 -1.79 -13.10 8.31
C ILE A 86 -1.77 -13.32 6.78
N PRO A 87 -1.56 -14.53 6.23
CA PRO A 87 -1.60 -14.74 4.79
C PRO A 87 -2.97 -14.40 4.18
N MET A 88 -4.07 -14.60 4.90
CA MET A 88 -5.42 -14.26 4.42
C MET A 88 -5.63 -12.74 4.40
N LEU A 89 -5.19 -12.02 5.46
CA LEU A 89 -5.17 -10.57 5.48
C LEU A 89 -4.38 -10.02 4.28
N ARG A 90 -3.12 -10.48 4.09
CA ARG A 90 -2.25 -10.02 2.99
C ARG A 90 -2.76 -10.37 1.60
N ARG A 91 -3.54 -11.44 1.47
CA ARG A 91 -4.22 -11.79 0.22
C ARG A 91 -5.36 -10.82 -0.12
N ALA A 92 -6.03 -10.25 0.89
CA ALA A 92 -7.13 -9.30 0.71
C ALA A 92 -6.66 -7.88 0.37
N MET A 93 -5.34 -7.62 0.37
CA MET A 93 -4.73 -6.34 0.05
C MET A 93 -3.61 -6.48 -0.97
N GLY A 94 -3.28 -5.38 -1.65
CA GLY A 94 -2.09 -5.23 -2.47
C GLY A 94 -1.05 -4.38 -1.78
N ILE A 95 0.25 -4.73 -1.90
CA ILE A 95 1.34 -3.93 -1.35
C ILE A 95 2.28 -3.55 -2.49
N VAL A 96 2.58 -2.25 -2.59
CA VAL A 96 3.50 -1.68 -3.58
C VAL A 96 4.63 -0.99 -2.83
N PHE A 97 5.85 -1.49 -2.99
CA PHE A 97 7.05 -0.97 -2.33
C PHE A 97 7.80 0.00 -3.24
N GLN A 98 8.62 0.86 -2.63
CA GLN A 98 9.47 1.82 -3.34
C GLN A 98 10.54 1.14 -4.22
N ASP A 99 11.08 0.00 -3.79
CA ASP A 99 12.19 -0.74 -4.40
C ASP A 99 11.74 -1.91 -5.29
N PHE A 100 10.54 -1.84 -5.86
CA PHE A 100 9.89 -2.81 -6.74
C PHE A 100 9.75 -4.23 -6.18
N GLN A 101 10.77 -4.81 -5.55
CA GLN A 101 10.81 -6.17 -4.99
C GLN A 101 10.33 -7.25 -6.00
N LEU A 102 10.73 -7.10 -7.27
CA LEU A 102 10.41 -8.07 -8.32
C LEU A 102 11.32 -9.30 -8.22
N LEU A 103 10.78 -10.45 -8.60
CA LEU A 103 11.55 -11.67 -8.77
C LEU A 103 12.39 -11.54 -10.04
N THR A 104 13.70 -11.31 -9.88
CA THR A 104 14.62 -10.98 -10.99
C THR A 104 14.95 -12.17 -11.88
N ASP A 105 14.72 -13.40 -11.40
CA ASP A 105 14.86 -14.67 -12.10
C ASP A 105 13.56 -15.14 -12.79
N ARG A 106 12.50 -14.33 -12.75
CA ARG A 106 11.18 -14.56 -13.31
C ARG A 106 10.82 -13.49 -14.31
N ASN A 107 10.23 -13.85 -15.45
CA ASN A 107 9.67 -12.89 -16.38
C ASN A 107 8.40 -12.22 -15.81
N VAL A 108 7.86 -11.23 -16.52
CA VAL A 108 6.65 -10.49 -16.15
C VAL A 108 5.50 -11.43 -15.83
N PHE A 109 5.21 -12.40 -16.71
CA PHE A 109 4.12 -13.36 -16.51
C PHE A 109 4.33 -14.18 -15.23
N LEU A 110 5.53 -14.72 -15.01
CA LEU A 110 5.82 -15.56 -13.85
C LEU A 110 5.85 -14.76 -12.54
N ASN A 111 6.21 -13.47 -12.55
CA ASN A 111 6.09 -12.60 -11.38
C ASN A 111 4.64 -12.50 -10.87
N LEU A 112 3.65 -12.60 -11.76
CA LEU A 112 2.22 -12.59 -11.41
C LEU A 112 1.71 -14.00 -11.12
N TYR A 113 2.07 -14.97 -11.95
CA TYR A 113 1.66 -16.36 -11.85
C TYR A 113 2.04 -17.00 -10.52
N ASP A 114 3.31 -16.83 -10.09
CA ASP A 114 3.80 -17.42 -8.84
C ASP A 114 3.04 -16.88 -7.63
N VAL A 115 2.70 -15.59 -7.62
CA VAL A 115 1.87 -14.99 -6.57
C VAL A 115 0.46 -15.60 -6.55
N MET A 116 -0.17 -15.74 -7.70
CA MET A 116 -1.52 -16.32 -7.79
C MET A 116 -1.51 -17.78 -7.32
N ARG A 117 -0.51 -18.58 -7.74
CA ARG A 117 -0.35 -19.96 -7.27
C ARG A 117 -0.15 -20.04 -5.76
N ALA A 118 0.72 -19.20 -5.21
CA ALA A 118 0.99 -19.14 -3.77
C ALA A 118 -0.24 -18.71 -2.95
N THR A 119 -1.11 -17.88 -3.53
CA THR A 119 -2.34 -17.40 -2.88
C THR A 119 -3.56 -18.30 -3.13
N GLY A 120 -3.38 -19.46 -3.76
CA GLY A 120 -4.39 -20.52 -3.81
C GLY A 120 -5.19 -20.63 -5.11
N TRP A 121 -4.84 -19.87 -6.15
CA TRP A 121 -5.42 -20.08 -7.48
C TRP A 121 -4.99 -21.44 -8.03
N ARG A 122 -5.90 -22.19 -8.64
CA ARG A 122 -5.64 -23.57 -9.12
C ARG A 122 -5.94 -23.76 -10.60
N ASN A 123 -6.95 -23.07 -11.12
CA ASN A 123 -7.35 -23.18 -12.52
C ASN A 123 -6.39 -22.36 -13.39
N GLU A 124 -5.72 -23.00 -14.34
CA GLU A 124 -4.73 -22.37 -15.22
C GLU A 124 -5.38 -21.35 -16.18
N GLU A 125 -6.59 -21.59 -16.64
CA GLU A 125 -7.30 -20.68 -17.54
C GLU A 125 -7.69 -19.39 -16.81
N ASP A 126 -8.23 -19.50 -15.57
CA ASP A 126 -8.57 -18.35 -14.73
C ASP A 126 -7.33 -17.53 -14.40
N ILE A 127 -6.19 -18.20 -14.12
CA ILE A 127 -4.91 -17.52 -13.84
C ILE A 127 -4.45 -16.72 -15.05
N ARG A 128 -4.42 -17.34 -16.25
CA ARG A 128 -4.02 -16.66 -17.48
C ARG A 128 -4.92 -15.49 -17.81
N CYS A 129 -6.23 -15.70 -17.77
CA CYS A 129 -7.22 -14.64 -18.00
C CYS A 129 -7.00 -13.45 -17.03
N ARG A 130 -6.78 -13.74 -15.75
CA ARG A 130 -6.54 -12.68 -14.76
C ARG A 130 -5.21 -11.95 -14.97
N ILE A 131 -4.15 -12.66 -15.35
CA ILE A 131 -2.86 -12.04 -15.68
C ILE A 131 -3.02 -11.11 -16.89
N ASP A 132 -3.67 -11.55 -17.95
CA ASP A 132 -3.89 -10.74 -19.15
C ASP A 132 -4.72 -9.49 -18.82
N GLU A 133 -5.77 -9.63 -17.99
CA GLU A 133 -6.59 -8.51 -17.50
C GLU A 133 -5.74 -7.46 -16.76
N VAL A 134 -4.91 -7.88 -15.79
CA VAL A 134 -4.11 -6.91 -15.01
C VAL A 134 -2.95 -6.34 -15.82
N LEU A 135 -2.34 -7.11 -16.72
CA LEU A 135 -1.30 -6.58 -17.62
C LEU A 135 -1.86 -5.52 -18.57
N THR A 136 -3.06 -5.74 -19.09
CA THR A 136 -3.77 -4.75 -19.91
C THR A 136 -4.07 -3.49 -19.12
N LEU A 137 -4.57 -3.64 -17.88
CA LEU A 137 -4.88 -2.50 -17.00
C LEU A 137 -3.66 -1.61 -16.74
N VAL A 138 -2.48 -2.22 -16.56
CA VAL A 138 -1.24 -1.47 -16.29
C VAL A 138 -0.46 -1.09 -17.56
N GLY A 139 -0.92 -1.47 -18.78
CA GLY A 139 -0.25 -1.17 -20.05
C GLY A 139 1.01 -2.00 -20.31
N LEU A 140 0.99 -3.28 -19.92
CA LEU A 140 2.07 -4.25 -20.13
C LEU A 140 1.62 -5.50 -20.89
N GLU A 141 0.48 -5.46 -21.59
CA GLU A 141 -0.18 -6.58 -22.28
C GLU A 141 0.75 -7.35 -23.25
N HIS A 142 1.73 -6.66 -23.85
CA HIS A 142 2.66 -7.27 -24.81
C HIS A 142 4.04 -7.58 -24.21
N LYS A 143 4.19 -7.51 -22.87
CA LYS A 143 5.50 -7.65 -22.19
C LYS A 143 5.59 -8.86 -21.26
N GLY A 144 4.63 -9.76 -21.28
CA GLY A 144 4.58 -10.94 -20.40
C GLY A 144 5.84 -11.82 -20.43
N TYR A 145 6.53 -11.88 -21.56
CA TYR A 145 7.74 -12.68 -21.76
C TYR A 145 9.04 -12.00 -21.29
N LYS A 146 9.03 -10.67 -21.06
CA LYS A 146 10.22 -9.90 -20.69
C LYS A 146 10.66 -10.18 -19.26
N MET A 147 11.95 -10.09 -19.03
CA MET A 147 12.53 -10.12 -17.68
C MET A 147 12.48 -8.71 -17.06
N PRO A 148 12.46 -8.58 -15.72
CA PRO A 148 12.41 -7.28 -15.05
C PRO A 148 13.51 -6.31 -15.47
N PHE A 149 14.74 -6.79 -15.70
CA PHE A 149 15.88 -5.97 -16.15
C PHE A 149 15.74 -5.44 -17.59
N GLU A 150 14.82 -5.97 -18.39
CA GLU A 150 14.49 -5.47 -19.73
C GLU A 150 13.39 -4.41 -19.72
N LEU A 151 12.84 -4.09 -18.55
CA LEU A 151 11.81 -3.09 -18.36
C LEU A 151 12.41 -1.76 -17.89
N SER A 152 11.85 -0.64 -18.34
CA SER A 152 12.13 0.68 -17.74
C SER A 152 11.66 0.73 -16.28
N GLY A 153 12.14 1.70 -15.48
CA GLY A 153 11.70 1.87 -14.09
C GLY A 153 10.19 2.03 -13.94
N GLY A 154 9.57 2.80 -14.83
CA GLY A 154 8.11 2.97 -14.86
C GLY A 154 7.36 1.67 -15.21
N GLU A 155 7.92 0.84 -16.11
CA GLU A 155 7.33 -0.47 -16.43
C GLU A 155 7.51 -1.46 -15.28
N GLN A 156 8.65 -1.43 -14.58
CA GLN A 156 8.85 -2.22 -13.38
C GLN A 156 7.82 -1.82 -12.30
N GLN A 157 7.57 -0.52 -12.12
CA GLN A 157 6.55 -0.05 -11.19
C GLN A 157 5.14 -0.49 -11.60
N ARG A 158 4.80 -0.42 -12.87
CA ARG A 158 3.54 -0.96 -13.40
C ARG A 158 3.39 -2.47 -13.13
N LEU A 159 4.48 -3.23 -13.24
CA LEU A 159 4.49 -4.65 -12.90
C LEU A 159 4.26 -4.89 -11.39
N THR A 160 4.84 -4.06 -10.50
CA THR A 160 4.56 -4.18 -9.06
C THR A 160 3.09 -3.87 -8.74
N ILE A 161 2.50 -2.89 -9.42
CA ILE A 161 1.06 -2.58 -9.29
C ILE A 161 0.20 -3.75 -9.83
N ALA A 162 0.56 -4.32 -10.99
CA ALA A 162 -0.12 -5.52 -11.52
C ALA A 162 -0.08 -6.66 -10.51
N ARG A 163 1.08 -6.92 -9.89
CA ARG A 163 1.26 -7.94 -8.86
C ARG A 163 0.38 -7.69 -7.63
N ALA A 164 0.24 -6.44 -7.22
CA ALA A 164 -0.64 -6.07 -6.12
C ALA A 164 -2.13 -6.31 -6.45
N LEU A 165 -2.52 -6.22 -7.73
CA LEU A 165 -3.90 -6.32 -8.19
C LEU A 165 -4.39 -7.74 -8.50
N VAL A 166 -3.50 -8.76 -8.67
CA VAL A 166 -3.89 -10.10 -9.15
C VAL A 166 -4.96 -10.77 -8.29
N ASN A 167 -4.95 -10.55 -6.97
CA ASN A 167 -5.92 -11.12 -6.03
C ASN A 167 -7.21 -10.31 -5.87
N LYS A 168 -7.46 -9.29 -6.70
CA LYS A 168 -8.62 -8.39 -6.59
C LYS A 168 -8.73 -7.79 -5.18
N PRO A 169 -7.69 -7.08 -4.71
CA PRO A 169 -7.67 -6.54 -3.35
C PRO A 169 -8.75 -5.46 -3.16
N ARG A 170 -9.20 -5.30 -1.90
CA ARG A 170 -10.08 -4.19 -1.50
C ARG A 170 -9.28 -2.95 -1.09
N LEU A 171 -7.98 -3.12 -0.83
CA LEU A 171 -7.06 -2.09 -0.34
C LEU A 171 -5.70 -2.25 -0.99
N ILE A 172 -5.11 -1.16 -1.46
CA ILE A 172 -3.70 -1.08 -1.84
C ILE A 172 -2.96 -0.17 -0.86
N LEU A 173 -1.84 -0.66 -0.35
CA LEU A 173 -0.88 0.09 0.44
C LEU A 173 0.34 0.36 -0.42
N ALA A 174 0.68 1.63 -0.65
CA ALA A 174 1.81 2.02 -1.49
C ALA A 174 2.78 2.89 -0.70
N ASP A 175 4.02 2.42 -0.54
CA ASP A 175 5.07 3.16 0.17
C ASP A 175 6.00 3.82 -0.85
N GLU A 176 5.88 5.15 -1.02
CA GLU A 176 6.63 6.00 -1.94
C GLU A 176 6.75 5.45 -3.39
N PRO A 177 5.64 5.03 -4.05
CA PRO A 177 5.68 4.28 -5.30
C PRO A 177 6.18 5.08 -6.50
N THR A 178 6.35 6.39 -6.37
CA THR A 178 6.83 7.30 -7.43
C THR A 178 8.20 7.89 -7.14
N GLY A 179 8.81 7.57 -5.98
CA GLY A 179 10.03 8.20 -5.49
C GLY A 179 11.26 8.04 -6.38
N ASN A 180 11.32 6.97 -7.18
CA ASN A 180 12.45 6.66 -8.07
C ASN A 180 12.13 6.88 -9.56
N LEU A 181 11.05 7.62 -9.88
CA LEU A 181 10.57 7.82 -11.24
C LEU A 181 10.75 9.29 -11.68
N ASP A 182 10.93 9.48 -12.98
CA ASP A 182 10.85 10.82 -13.55
C ASP A 182 9.43 11.39 -13.47
N PRO A 183 9.25 12.73 -13.52
CA PRO A 183 7.94 13.37 -13.30
C PRO A 183 6.83 12.85 -14.23
N VAL A 184 7.13 12.66 -15.52
CA VAL A 184 6.13 12.22 -16.51
C VAL A 184 5.67 10.79 -16.23
N THR A 185 6.62 9.92 -15.91
CA THR A 185 6.33 8.53 -15.52
C THR A 185 5.53 8.50 -14.21
N ALA A 186 5.90 9.34 -13.23
CA ALA A 186 5.20 9.44 -11.95
C ALA A 186 3.74 9.86 -12.13
N GLU A 187 3.44 10.85 -12.98
CA GLU A 187 2.06 11.25 -13.32
C GLU A 187 1.25 10.09 -13.92
N GLY A 188 1.88 9.30 -14.80
CA GLY A 188 1.26 8.11 -15.38
C GLY A 188 0.94 7.02 -14.35
N ILE A 189 1.77 6.87 -13.31
CA ILE A 189 1.54 5.97 -12.17
C ILE A 189 0.43 6.50 -11.27
N MET A 190 0.40 7.83 -11.01
CA MET A 190 -0.67 8.45 -10.23
C MET A 190 -2.04 8.29 -10.90
N THR A 191 -2.10 8.55 -12.20
CA THR A 191 -3.32 8.31 -13.00
C THR A 191 -3.81 6.86 -12.88
N LEU A 192 -2.89 5.89 -12.90
CA LEU A 192 -3.23 4.47 -12.72
C LEU A 192 -3.82 4.20 -11.33
N PHE A 193 -3.20 4.72 -10.26
CA PHE A 193 -3.72 4.54 -8.91
C PHE A 193 -5.10 5.18 -8.71
N HIS A 194 -5.35 6.37 -9.28
CA HIS A 194 -6.68 7.00 -9.22
C HIS A 194 -7.75 6.16 -9.94
N LYS A 195 -7.45 5.61 -11.13
CA LYS A 195 -8.35 4.67 -11.82
C LYS A 195 -8.65 3.41 -10.98
N ILE A 196 -7.66 2.92 -10.25
CA ILE A 196 -7.84 1.78 -9.35
C ILE A 196 -8.79 2.17 -8.20
N ALA A 197 -8.62 3.35 -7.60
CA ALA A 197 -9.52 3.84 -6.57
C ALA A 197 -10.95 4.02 -7.09
N GLU A 198 -11.13 4.64 -8.26
CA GLU A 198 -12.43 4.79 -8.92
C GLU A 198 -13.12 3.44 -9.22
N SER A 199 -12.35 2.36 -9.39
CA SER A 199 -12.91 1.01 -9.56
C SER A 199 -13.38 0.35 -8.25
N GLY A 200 -13.26 1.05 -7.11
CA GLY A 200 -13.72 0.60 -5.79
C GLY A 200 -12.63 0.03 -4.88
N CYS A 201 -11.38 -0.06 -5.33
CA CYS A 201 -10.25 -0.48 -4.48
C CYS A 201 -9.69 0.74 -3.75
N ALA A 202 -9.70 0.74 -2.41
CA ALA A 202 -9.09 1.83 -1.65
C ALA A 202 -7.56 1.89 -1.86
N VAL A 203 -6.99 3.09 -1.87
CA VAL A 203 -5.54 3.30 -2.00
C VAL A 203 -5.05 4.17 -0.86
N VAL A 204 -4.08 3.69 -0.10
CA VAL A 204 -3.34 4.46 0.90
C VAL A 204 -1.89 4.57 0.47
N MET A 205 -1.45 5.77 0.16
CA MET A 205 -0.14 6.03 -0.43
C MET A 205 0.71 6.96 0.44
N SER A 206 1.90 6.53 0.85
CA SER A 206 2.89 7.46 1.39
C SER A 206 3.59 8.20 0.25
N THR A 207 3.80 9.49 0.41
CA THR A 207 4.60 10.31 -0.50
C THR A 207 5.16 11.55 0.19
N HIS A 208 6.25 12.08 -0.34
CA HIS A 208 6.80 13.38 0.03
C HIS A 208 6.72 14.39 -1.13
N ASN A 209 6.15 13.99 -2.27
CA ASN A 209 6.04 14.83 -3.46
C ASN A 209 4.73 15.65 -3.44
N ILE A 210 4.82 16.88 -2.94
CA ILE A 210 3.68 17.79 -2.82
C ILE A 210 3.12 18.16 -4.20
N SER A 211 3.96 18.34 -5.22
CA SER A 211 3.51 18.71 -6.58
C SER A 211 2.60 17.63 -7.19
N LEU A 212 2.83 16.34 -6.89
CA LEU A 212 1.93 15.27 -7.33
C LEU A 212 0.58 15.32 -6.59
N ILE A 213 0.59 15.69 -5.30
CA ILE A 213 -0.65 15.82 -4.54
C ILE A 213 -1.48 17.01 -5.06
N GLU A 214 -0.84 18.11 -5.47
CA GLU A 214 -1.51 19.26 -6.10
C GLU A 214 -2.18 18.90 -7.42
N GLN A 215 -1.50 18.10 -8.24
CA GLN A 215 -2.03 17.63 -9.53
C GLN A 215 -3.14 16.59 -9.36
N PHE A 216 -3.06 15.76 -8.32
CA PHE A 216 -3.99 14.68 -8.03
C PHE A 216 -4.57 14.84 -6.61
N PRO A 217 -5.39 15.88 -6.35
CA PRO A 217 -5.86 16.18 -5.01
C PRO A 217 -6.75 15.06 -4.45
N SER A 218 -6.43 14.63 -3.23
CA SER A 218 -7.18 13.63 -2.48
C SER A 218 -7.01 13.87 -0.98
N ARG A 219 -7.76 13.17 -0.17
CA ARG A 219 -7.67 13.24 1.28
C ARG A 219 -6.23 13.03 1.74
N THR A 220 -5.73 13.93 2.60
CA THR A 220 -4.32 13.97 2.98
C THR A 220 -4.17 13.95 4.50
N ILE A 221 -3.34 13.04 4.99
CA ILE A 221 -3.03 12.84 6.40
C ILE A 221 -1.57 13.23 6.66
N LEU A 222 -1.36 14.25 7.49
CA LEU A 222 -0.05 14.72 7.91
C LEU A 222 0.42 13.96 9.15
N PHE A 223 1.62 13.41 9.08
CA PHE A 223 2.34 12.79 10.20
C PHE A 223 3.28 13.80 10.83
N ALA A 224 3.03 14.18 12.07
CA ALA A 224 3.85 15.10 12.82
C ALA A 224 3.84 14.79 14.33
N LYS A 225 4.97 14.96 14.99
CA LYS A 225 5.10 14.85 16.46
C LYS A 225 4.51 13.57 17.07
N GLY A 226 4.64 12.45 16.36
CA GLY A 226 4.13 11.15 16.84
C GLY A 226 2.61 10.96 16.72
N GLY A 227 1.91 11.86 16.02
CA GLY A 227 0.48 11.77 15.75
C GLY A 227 0.16 11.98 14.28
N ILE A 228 -1.14 11.90 13.95
CA ILE A 228 -1.65 12.16 12.60
C ILE A 228 -2.72 13.24 12.66
N THR A 229 -2.83 14.04 11.59
CA THR A 229 -3.87 15.08 11.44
C THR A 229 -4.29 15.14 9.97
N GLU A 230 -5.58 15.22 9.71
CA GLU A 230 -6.08 15.48 8.36
C GLU A 230 -5.86 16.95 8.01
N VAL A 231 -5.34 17.21 6.80
CA VAL A 231 -4.98 18.55 6.34
C VAL A 231 -5.49 18.83 4.94
N ASP A 232 -5.83 20.08 4.66
CA ASP A 232 -6.04 20.53 3.28
C ASP A 232 -4.67 20.75 2.62
N VAL A 233 -4.51 20.25 1.40
CA VAL A 233 -3.27 20.42 0.61
C VAL A 233 -2.95 21.91 0.41
N LYS A 234 -3.95 22.78 0.29
CA LYS A 234 -3.78 24.23 0.14
C LYS A 234 -3.09 24.87 1.36
N GLU A 235 -3.42 24.41 2.57
CA GLU A 235 -2.79 24.89 3.80
C GLU A 235 -1.32 24.46 3.90
N LEU A 236 -0.94 23.33 3.29
CA LEU A 236 0.45 22.85 3.27
C LEU A 236 1.37 23.71 2.41
N ILE A 237 0.85 24.29 1.32
CA ILE A 237 1.60 25.13 0.38
C ILE A 237 1.89 26.49 1.00
N GLU A 238 0.98 27.03 1.80
CA GLU A 238 1.14 28.32 2.50
C GLU A 238 2.16 28.27 3.66
N LEU A 239 2.55 27.05 4.10
CA LEU A 239 3.47 26.83 5.21
C LEU A 239 4.93 26.53 4.78
N GLN A 240 5.23 26.51 3.47
CA GLN A 240 6.57 26.38 2.88
C GLN A 240 7.12 27.71 2.40
#